data_0705ea5f83b1118fd9982e5b4e1e5048
#
_entry.id   0705ea5f83b1118fd9982e5b4e1e5048
#
_cell.length_a   1.000
_cell.length_b   1.000
_cell.length_c   1.000
_cell.angle_alpha   90.00
_cell.angle_beta   90.00
_cell.angle_gamma   90.00
#
_symmetry.space_group_name_H-M   'P 1'
#
loop_
_entity.id
_entity.type
_entity.pdbx_description
1 polymer ?
#
loop_
_entity_poly.entity_id
_entity_poly.type
_entity_poly.pdbx_seq_one_letter_code
_entity_poly.pdbx_strand_id
1 'polypeptide(L)'
;MSRKKILLLDTSNNTENMGDFIIMDSVQKQLRKIFPDDFFINASTHETIGKKTHEWYREAAYTFLGGTNLLSGRYIGKNRAQWRFGFTDSKYINDVIGLAVGWQSDRKYTRTKDIPFVFAQKKLYKNSMNDKILHSVRDSFTQKRMLEYGIGSINTACVTMWDLTPEHLQNIKQTKSSTVVMTLTDYRRDQEFLESYRDMLLILIKNYQQIFLWVQSAADIDLLAELGFAEEDRIMLLSPTLQALDNVLNKEDIDYVGTRLHAGIRALQHGRRTVVIEVDNRAREIARDTNLKTLNYQNISKLDALINSTFDMDIHVPFDQIERWKSQFISEI
;
A
#
# COMPACT_ATOMS: atom_id res chain seq x y z
N MET A 1 -14.49 -17.81 26.76
CA MET A 1 -14.48 -16.35 26.60
C MET A 1 -15.51 -15.93 25.55
N SER A 2 -16.16 -14.79 25.71
CA SER A 2 -17.09 -14.26 24.70
C SER A 2 -16.26 -13.78 23.50
N ARG A 3 -16.59 -14.25 22.28
CA ARG A 3 -15.94 -13.80 21.05
C ARG A 3 -16.20 -12.32 20.82
N LYS A 4 -15.15 -11.57 20.51
CA LYS A 4 -15.21 -10.12 20.26
C LYS A 4 -15.67 -9.84 18.83
N LYS A 5 -16.18 -8.63 18.59
CA LYS A 5 -16.40 -8.09 17.24
C LYS A 5 -15.25 -7.13 16.93
N ILE A 6 -14.62 -7.30 15.80
CA ILE A 6 -13.55 -6.45 15.27
C ILE A 6 -14.11 -5.71 14.06
N LEU A 7 -14.14 -4.40 14.11
CA LEU A 7 -14.51 -3.58 12.95
C LEU A 7 -13.24 -3.24 12.17
N LEU A 8 -13.22 -3.60 10.90
CA LEU A 8 -12.14 -3.28 9.97
C LEU A 8 -12.64 -2.24 8.97
N LEU A 9 -12.01 -1.08 8.98
CA LEU A 9 -12.21 -0.04 7.98
C LEU A 9 -11.39 -0.41 6.75
N ASP A 10 -12.09 -0.92 5.76
CA ASP A 10 -11.57 -1.65 4.61
C ASP A 10 -11.48 -0.74 3.39
N THR A 11 -10.28 -0.58 2.85
CA THR A 11 -9.99 0.25 1.68
C THR A 11 -10.23 -0.48 0.36
N SER A 12 -10.39 -1.80 0.37
CA SER A 12 -10.70 -2.58 -0.83
C SER A 12 -12.18 -2.53 -1.21
N ASN A 13 -13.03 -2.03 -0.30
CA ASN A 13 -14.44 -1.84 -0.60
C ASN A 13 -14.66 -0.52 -1.35
N ASN A 14 -15.33 -0.59 -2.51
CA ASN A 14 -15.64 0.55 -3.37
C ASN A 14 -14.39 1.24 -3.95
N THR A 15 -13.46 0.45 -4.47
CA THR A 15 -12.25 0.89 -5.18
C THR A 15 -12.02 0.03 -6.43
N GLU A 16 -11.44 0.63 -7.47
CA GLU A 16 -10.92 -0.09 -8.64
C GLU A 16 -9.44 -0.45 -8.45
N ASN A 17 -8.77 0.13 -7.45
CA ASN A 17 -7.34 -0.03 -7.23
C ASN A 17 -7.01 -1.40 -6.62
N MET A 18 -6.49 -2.31 -7.42
CA MET A 18 -6.10 -3.65 -6.98
C MET A 18 -5.00 -3.65 -5.90
N GLY A 19 -4.25 -2.56 -5.76
CA GLY A 19 -3.29 -2.39 -4.66
C GLY A 19 -3.95 -2.37 -3.28
N ASP A 20 -5.18 -1.86 -3.17
CA ASP A 20 -5.93 -1.84 -1.92
C ASP A 20 -6.37 -3.26 -1.51
N PHE A 21 -6.65 -4.14 -2.48
CA PHE A 21 -6.94 -5.56 -2.22
C PHE A 21 -5.71 -6.30 -1.67
N ILE A 22 -4.50 -6.04 -2.21
CA ILE A 22 -3.25 -6.61 -1.67
C ILE A 22 -3.02 -6.16 -0.23
N ILE A 23 -3.26 -4.88 0.07
CA ILE A 23 -3.11 -4.33 1.41
C ILE A 23 -4.09 -5.00 2.36
N MET A 24 -5.38 -5.10 1.97
CA MET A 24 -6.42 -5.64 2.84
C MET A 24 -6.29 -7.16 3.05
N ASP A 25 -5.83 -7.91 2.06
CA ASP A 25 -5.44 -9.31 2.23
C ASP A 25 -4.39 -9.47 3.34
N SER A 26 -3.34 -8.63 3.31
CA SER A 26 -2.30 -8.61 4.34
C SER A 26 -2.82 -8.14 5.71
N VAL A 27 -3.65 -7.10 5.76
CA VAL A 27 -4.28 -6.59 7.00
C VAL A 27 -5.10 -7.69 7.66
N GLN A 28 -5.99 -8.34 6.90
CA GLN A 28 -6.85 -9.41 7.42
C GLN A 28 -6.02 -10.59 7.92
N LYS A 29 -5.00 -11.00 7.15
CA LYS A 29 -4.07 -12.07 7.53
C LYS A 29 -3.39 -11.77 8.87
N GLN A 30 -2.88 -10.57 9.07
CA GLN A 30 -2.19 -10.19 10.31
C GLN A 30 -3.15 -10.03 11.50
N LEU A 31 -4.33 -9.44 11.29
CA LEU A 31 -5.32 -9.31 12.36
C LEU A 31 -5.87 -10.67 12.79
N ARG A 32 -6.06 -11.64 11.88
CA ARG A 32 -6.47 -12.99 12.24
C ARG A 32 -5.41 -13.78 13.02
N LYS A 33 -4.12 -13.43 12.90
CA LYS A 33 -3.07 -13.98 13.78
C LYS A 33 -3.21 -13.45 15.21
N ILE A 34 -3.69 -12.21 15.39
CA ILE A 34 -3.90 -11.58 16.71
C ILE A 34 -5.25 -12.00 17.32
N PHE A 35 -6.27 -12.09 16.49
CA PHE A 35 -7.67 -12.35 16.87
C PHE A 35 -8.24 -13.57 16.11
N PRO A 36 -7.72 -14.79 16.33
CA PRO A 36 -8.05 -15.97 15.52
C PRO A 36 -9.52 -16.39 15.62
N ASP A 37 -10.16 -16.19 16.76
CA ASP A 37 -11.50 -16.66 17.08
C ASP A 37 -12.58 -15.57 17.02
N ASP A 38 -12.21 -14.34 16.70
CA ASP A 38 -13.10 -13.18 16.75
C ASP A 38 -13.83 -12.93 15.42
N PHE A 39 -14.96 -12.23 15.48
CA PHE A 39 -15.76 -11.88 14.32
C PHE A 39 -15.28 -10.59 13.68
N PHE A 40 -14.96 -10.64 12.38
CA PHE A 40 -14.58 -9.47 11.59
C PHE A 40 -15.77 -8.91 10.82
N ILE A 41 -15.93 -7.60 10.90
CA ILE A 41 -16.94 -6.82 10.18
C ILE A 41 -16.19 -5.78 9.37
N ASN A 42 -16.40 -5.75 8.05
CA ASN A 42 -15.75 -4.80 7.16
C ASN A 42 -16.68 -3.63 6.85
N ALA A 43 -16.15 -2.41 6.89
CA ALA A 43 -16.83 -1.19 6.48
C ALA A 43 -15.92 -0.39 5.55
N SER A 44 -16.47 0.16 4.47
CA SER A 44 -15.70 0.94 3.49
C SER A 44 -15.13 2.22 4.10
N THR A 45 -13.88 2.55 3.76
CA THR A 45 -13.28 3.87 3.99
C THR A 45 -13.70 4.89 2.92
N HIS A 46 -14.07 4.42 1.74
CA HIS A 46 -14.35 5.23 0.54
C HIS A 46 -15.81 5.62 0.40
N GLU A 47 -16.66 5.27 1.35
CA GLU A 47 -18.07 5.62 1.38
C GLU A 47 -18.44 6.49 2.58
N THR A 48 -19.57 7.18 2.46
CA THR A 48 -20.17 7.90 3.57
C THR A 48 -20.67 6.89 4.61
N ILE A 49 -20.29 7.11 5.86
CA ILE A 49 -20.65 6.24 6.98
C ILE A 49 -22.16 6.26 7.21
N GLY A 50 -22.79 5.08 7.14
CA GLY A 50 -24.21 4.89 7.36
C GLY A 50 -24.56 4.53 8.80
N LYS A 51 -25.87 4.49 9.13
CA LYS A 51 -26.37 4.15 10.47
C LYS A 51 -25.85 2.81 10.97
N LYS A 52 -25.83 1.80 10.09
CA LYS A 52 -25.38 0.45 10.49
C LYS A 52 -23.89 0.42 10.85
N THR A 53 -23.07 1.17 10.13
CA THR A 53 -21.65 1.30 10.46
C THR A 53 -21.46 2.02 11.81
N HIS A 54 -22.27 3.03 12.14
CA HIS A 54 -22.24 3.67 13.46
C HIS A 54 -22.61 2.68 14.58
N GLU A 55 -23.53 1.73 14.34
CA GLU A 55 -23.84 0.66 15.32
C GLU A 55 -22.63 -0.24 15.53
N TRP A 56 -21.94 -0.64 14.42
CA TRP A 56 -20.73 -1.47 14.50
C TRP A 56 -19.59 -0.79 15.27
N TYR A 57 -19.38 0.53 15.09
CA TYR A 57 -18.40 1.28 15.88
C TYR A 57 -18.66 1.18 17.40
N ARG A 58 -19.92 1.17 17.83
CA ARG A 58 -20.28 1.07 19.25
C ARG A 58 -20.20 -0.34 19.81
N GLU A 59 -20.35 -1.36 18.94
CA GLU A 59 -20.39 -2.76 19.33
C GLU A 59 -19.03 -3.45 19.22
N ALA A 60 -18.12 -2.90 18.43
CA ALA A 60 -16.81 -3.48 18.22
C ALA A 60 -15.91 -3.29 19.46
N ALA A 61 -15.22 -4.36 19.84
CA ALA A 61 -14.18 -4.29 20.87
C ALA A 61 -12.96 -3.51 20.39
N TYR A 62 -12.65 -3.62 19.09
CA TYR A 62 -11.60 -2.86 18.43
C TYR A 62 -12.07 -2.41 17.03
N THR A 63 -11.65 -1.20 16.64
CA THR A 63 -11.82 -0.68 15.28
C THR A 63 -10.47 -0.39 14.67
N PHE A 64 -10.12 -1.09 13.59
CA PHE A 64 -8.88 -0.90 12.86
C PHE A 64 -9.09 -0.13 11.57
N LEU A 65 -8.26 0.88 11.33
CA LEU A 65 -8.12 1.56 10.05
C LEU A 65 -6.98 0.90 9.28
N GLY A 66 -7.32 0.09 8.29
CA GLY A 66 -6.36 -0.74 7.57
C GLY A 66 -5.66 -0.03 6.44
N GLY A 67 -4.37 0.03 6.51
CA GLY A 67 -3.42 0.27 5.44
C GLY A 67 -3.57 1.50 4.60
N THR A 68 -3.16 1.70 3.49
CA THR A 68 -3.09 2.72 2.43
C THR A 68 -2.96 4.20 2.88
N ASN A 69 -3.04 5.12 1.92
CA ASN A 69 -2.88 6.57 2.09
C ASN A 69 -4.14 7.26 2.65
N LEU A 70 -4.59 6.92 3.84
CA LEU A 70 -5.85 7.41 4.39
C LEU A 70 -5.76 8.75 5.12
N LEU A 71 -4.57 9.11 5.61
CA LEU A 71 -4.38 10.29 6.43
C LEU A 71 -4.01 11.51 5.57
N SER A 72 -4.58 12.66 5.89
CA SER A 72 -4.34 13.92 5.18
C SER A 72 -3.90 15.04 6.12
N GLY A 73 -3.12 15.99 5.58
CA GLY A 73 -2.56 17.11 6.34
C GLY A 73 -3.50 18.28 6.55
N ARG A 74 -4.68 18.29 5.93
CA ARG A 74 -5.71 19.30 6.15
C ARG A 74 -7.10 18.76 5.88
N TYR A 75 -8.10 19.34 6.52
CA TYR A 75 -9.49 18.99 6.25
C TYR A 75 -9.91 19.51 4.86
N ILE A 76 -10.40 18.61 4.02
CA ILE A 76 -10.87 18.89 2.65
C ILE A 76 -12.34 18.58 2.46
N GLY A 77 -13.06 18.27 3.55
CA GLY A 77 -14.43 17.75 3.53
C GLY A 77 -14.49 16.22 3.42
N LYS A 78 -15.43 15.61 4.11
CA LYS A 78 -15.54 14.14 4.21
C LYS A 78 -15.66 13.45 2.84
N ASN A 79 -16.35 14.04 1.89
CA ASN A 79 -16.59 13.44 0.57
C ASN A 79 -15.37 13.48 -0.38
N ARG A 80 -14.28 14.18 0.00
CA ARG A 80 -13.03 14.29 -0.77
C ARG A 80 -11.86 13.57 -0.10
N ALA A 81 -12.04 13.12 1.15
CA ALA A 81 -11.03 12.37 1.85
C ALA A 81 -11.04 10.90 1.41
N GLN A 82 -9.90 10.23 1.49
CA GLN A 82 -9.81 8.78 1.29
C GLN A 82 -10.48 8.03 2.46
N TRP A 83 -10.32 8.51 3.66
CA TRP A 83 -11.14 8.10 4.80
C TRP A 83 -12.31 9.09 4.93
N ARG A 84 -13.50 8.69 4.43
CA ARG A 84 -14.67 9.55 4.26
C ARG A 84 -15.46 9.71 5.55
N PHE A 85 -14.89 10.40 6.51
CA PHE A 85 -15.60 10.83 7.72
C PHE A 85 -15.40 12.31 8.00
N GLY A 86 -16.24 12.88 8.85
CA GLY A 86 -16.20 14.29 9.20
C GLY A 86 -16.65 14.55 10.64
N PHE A 87 -16.78 15.83 11.00
CA PHE A 87 -17.16 16.24 12.36
C PHE A 87 -18.52 15.70 12.82
N THR A 88 -19.45 15.48 11.91
CA THR A 88 -20.75 14.87 12.23
C THR A 88 -20.61 13.41 12.62
N ASP A 89 -19.66 12.72 12.00
CA ASP A 89 -19.42 11.29 12.23
C ASP A 89 -18.55 11.08 13.46
N SER A 90 -17.68 12.04 13.83
CA SER A 90 -16.74 11.92 14.97
C SER A 90 -17.45 11.79 16.34
N LYS A 91 -18.77 11.97 16.41
CA LYS A 91 -19.57 11.65 17.59
C LYS A 91 -19.74 10.13 17.81
N TYR A 92 -19.57 9.35 16.76
CA TYR A 92 -19.75 7.90 16.73
C TYR A 92 -18.46 7.16 16.48
N ILE A 93 -17.50 7.83 15.81
CA ILE A 93 -16.20 7.29 15.46
C ILE A 93 -15.20 7.74 16.50
N ASN A 94 -14.84 6.88 17.37
CA ASN A 94 -13.81 7.06 18.38
C ASN A 94 -13.00 5.77 18.50
N ASP A 95 -11.88 5.82 19.18
CA ASP A 95 -11.01 4.66 19.47
C ASP A 95 -10.52 3.89 18.24
N VAL A 96 -10.43 4.57 17.07
CA VAL A 96 -9.91 3.96 15.85
C VAL A 96 -8.40 3.77 15.94
N ILE A 97 -7.93 2.58 15.65
CA ILE A 97 -6.51 2.18 15.69
C ILE A 97 -5.97 2.09 14.27
N GLY A 98 -4.93 2.85 13.96
CA GLY A 98 -4.23 2.75 12.67
C GLY A 98 -3.41 1.48 12.58
N LEU A 99 -3.53 0.76 11.45
CA LEU A 99 -2.72 -0.41 11.10
C LEU A 99 -2.01 -0.16 9.77
N ALA A 100 -0.72 0.12 9.83
CA ALA A 100 0.15 0.47 8.70
C ALA A 100 -0.43 1.60 7.81
N VAL A 101 -1.11 2.57 8.44
CA VAL A 101 -1.70 3.71 7.71
C VAL A 101 -0.62 4.64 7.18
N GLY A 102 -0.91 5.31 6.06
CA GLY A 102 -0.01 6.23 5.40
C GLY A 102 -0.60 7.63 5.24
N TRP A 103 0.30 8.60 5.06
CA TRP A 103 -0.03 9.98 4.76
C TRP A 103 -0.10 10.24 3.26
N GLN A 104 -1.17 10.89 2.78
CA GLN A 104 -1.47 11.04 1.34
C GLN A 104 -0.45 11.85 0.55
N SER A 105 0.15 12.88 1.17
CA SER A 105 0.96 13.84 0.44
C SER A 105 2.08 14.41 1.31
N ASP A 106 3.24 14.61 0.70
CA ASP A 106 4.39 15.33 1.27
C ASP A 106 4.19 16.85 1.31
N ARG A 107 3.09 17.35 0.75
CA ARG A 107 2.76 18.78 0.71
C ARG A 107 2.72 19.39 2.11
N LYS A 108 3.50 20.46 2.30
CA LYS A 108 3.45 21.28 3.51
C LYS A 108 2.34 22.35 3.38
N TYR A 109 1.45 22.41 4.34
CA TYR A 109 0.36 23.40 4.42
C TYR A 109 0.78 24.55 5.34
N THR A 110 1.63 25.45 4.84
CA THR A 110 2.24 26.56 5.60
C THR A 110 1.59 27.92 5.34
N ARG A 111 0.69 28.00 4.34
CA ARG A 111 0.03 29.27 4.00
C ARG A 111 -1.02 29.60 5.08
N THR A 112 -1.17 30.89 5.43
CA THR A 112 -2.13 31.38 6.44
C THR A 112 -3.54 30.86 6.19
N LYS A 113 -3.99 30.76 4.93
CA LYS A 113 -5.29 30.22 4.55
C LYS A 113 -5.48 28.73 4.83
N ASP A 114 -4.40 27.97 4.98
CA ASP A 114 -4.47 26.52 5.25
C ASP A 114 -4.59 26.23 6.77
N ILE A 115 -4.18 27.18 7.64
CA ILE A 115 -4.13 27.00 9.09
C ILE A 115 -5.45 26.51 9.70
N PRO A 116 -6.62 27.10 9.40
CA PRO A 116 -7.90 26.64 9.97
C PRO A 116 -8.22 25.19 9.57
N PHE A 117 -7.89 24.79 8.35
CA PHE A 117 -8.15 23.44 7.85
C PHE A 117 -7.19 22.40 8.44
N VAL A 118 -5.93 22.77 8.68
CA VAL A 118 -4.96 21.93 9.41
C VAL A 118 -5.42 21.73 10.85
N PHE A 119 -5.83 22.80 11.52
CA PHE A 119 -6.37 22.72 12.88
C PHE A 119 -7.63 21.85 12.95
N ALA A 120 -8.56 22.01 12.01
CA ALA A 120 -9.76 21.20 11.91
C ALA A 120 -9.42 19.71 11.74
N GLN A 121 -8.46 19.39 10.85
CA GLN A 121 -8.04 18.00 10.64
C GLN A 121 -7.39 17.40 11.88
N LYS A 122 -6.53 18.17 12.55
CA LYS A 122 -5.89 17.75 13.80
C LYS A 122 -6.92 17.46 14.89
N LYS A 123 -7.92 18.32 15.05
CA LYS A 123 -9.02 18.13 16.00
C LYS A 123 -9.85 16.89 15.66
N LEU A 124 -10.16 16.69 14.36
CA LEU A 124 -10.92 15.54 13.90
C LEU A 124 -10.21 14.23 14.23
N TYR A 125 -8.91 14.12 13.91
CA TYR A 125 -8.14 12.91 14.22
C TYR A 125 -8.00 12.66 15.72
N LYS A 126 -7.73 13.71 16.52
CA LYS A 126 -7.66 13.56 18.00
C LYS A 126 -8.95 13.08 18.63
N ASN A 127 -10.09 13.42 18.04
CA ASN A 127 -11.40 12.98 18.55
C ASN A 127 -11.77 11.55 18.13
N SER A 128 -11.11 11.03 17.08
CA SER A 128 -11.53 9.78 16.44
C SER A 128 -10.53 8.64 16.60
N MET A 129 -9.24 8.96 16.74
CA MET A 129 -8.19 7.96 16.92
C MET A 129 -8.00 7.64 18.41
N ASN A 130 -7.68 6.40 18.71
CA ASN A 130 -7.41 5.94 20.07
C ASN A 130 -6.19 6.67 20.65
N ASP A 131 -6.27 7.13 21.89
CA ASP A 131 -5.21 7.89 22.56
C ASP A 131 -4.31 7.03 23.48
N LYS A 132 -4.71 5.77 23.73
CA LYS A 132 -4.01 4.85 24.64
C LYS A 132 -3.14 3.83 23.91
N ILE A 133 -3.49 3.51 22.65
CA ILE A 133 -2.82 2.51 21.84
C ILE A 133 -1.94 3.21 20.78
N LEU A 134 -0.69 2.80 20.65
CA LEU A 134 0.17 3.28 19.57
C LEU A 134 -0.37 2.83 18.22
N HIS A 135 -0.51 3.77 17.30
CA HIS A 135 -0.91 3.46 15.93
C HIS A 135 0.27 2.91 15.12
N SER A 136 0.05 1.88 14.36
CA SER A 136 1.00 1.42 13.35
C SER A 136 0.91 2.30 12.11
N VAL A 137 2.05 2.76 11.64
CA VAL A 137 2.19 3.53 10.39
C VAL A 137 3.19 2.86 9.46
N ARG A 138 3.04 3.10 8.15
CA ARG A 138 3.81 2.37 7.15
C ARG A 138 5.19 2.96 6.84
N ASP A 139 5.50 4.19 7.27
CA ASP A 139 6.75 4.88 6.98
C ASP A 139 7.06 5.96 8.03
N SER A 140 8.32 6.36 8.11
CA SER A 140 8.82 7.37 9.05
C SER A 140 8.26 8.77 8.77
N PHE A 141 7.91 9.07 7.51
CA PHE A 141 7.26 10.33 7.15
C PHE A 141 5.87 10.42 7.79
N THR A 142 5.06 9.37 7.69
CA THR A 142 3.74 9.31 8.33
C THR A 142 3.86 9.39 9.84
N GLN A 143 4.83 8.69 10.45
CA GLN A 143 5.09 8.75 11.89
C GLN A 143 5.35 10.18 12.34
N LYS A 144 6.24 10.90 11.66
CA LYS A 144 6.54 12.30 11.95
C LYS A 144 5.30 13.18 11.86
N ARG A 145 4.47 12.98 10.81
CA ARG A 145 3.23 13.76 10.64
C ARG A 145 2.21 13.48 11.76
N MET A 146 2.05 12.24 12.20
CA MET A 146 1.16 11.91 13.32
C MET A 146 1.65 12.53 14.63
N LEU A 147 2.96 12.53 14.89
CA LEU A 147 3.55 13.19 16.06
C LEU A 147 3.29 14.72 16.05
N GLU A 148 3.39 15.40 14.89
CA GLU A 148 3.04 16.81 14.73
C GLU A 148 1.56 17.08 15.07
N TYR A 149 0.69 16.07 14.91
CA TYR A 149 -0.73 16.13 15.28
C TYR A 149 -0.95 15.73 16.74
N GLY A 150 0.08 15.29 17.47
CA GLY A 150 0.02 14.82 18.84
C GLY A 150 -0.67 13.47 18.98
N ILE A 151 -0.49 12.59 17.99
CA ILE A 151 -1.01 11.23 17.96
C ILE A 151 0.17 10.26 18.04
N GLY A 152 0.15 9.38 19.04
CA GLY A 152 1.19 8.38 19.28
C GLY A 152 1.22 7.34 18.17
N SER A 153 2.40 7.11 17.57
CA SER A 153 2.51 6.13 16.49
C SER A 153 3.91 5.51 16.42
N ILE A 154 4.01 4.37 15.75
CA ILE A 154 5.21 3.58 15.58
C ILE A 154 5.31 3.14 14.12
N ASN A 155 6.50 3.30 13.52
CA ASN A 155 6.73 2.84 12.14
C ASN A 155 6.94 1.33 12.13
N THR A 156 5.99 0.61 11.57
CA THR A 156 6.00 -0.85 11.43
C THR A 156 6.23 -1.31 9.99
N ALA A 157 6.59 -0.40 9.09
CA ALA A 157 6.54 -0.56 7.64
C ALA A 157 5.12 -0.86 7.12
N CYS A 158 4.98 -1.00 5.80
CA CYS A 158 3.71 -1.42 5.20
C CYS A 158 3.35 -2.84 5.65
N VAL A 159 2.09 -3.07 6.01
CA VAL A 159 1.62 -4.39 6.46
C VAL A 159 1.88 -5.51 5.45
N THR A 160 1.92 -5.17 4.16
CA THR A 160 2.25 -6.12 3.08
C THR A 160 3.69 -6.65 3.18
N MET A 161 4.58 -5.97 3.91
CA MET A 161 5.97 -6.38 4.10
C MET A 161 6.20 -7.21 5.36
N TRP A 162 5.21 -7.35 6.26
CA TRP A 162 5.41 -8.01 7.56
C TRP A 162 5.76 -9.50 7.49
N ASP A 163 5.48 -10.16 6.38
CA ASP A 163 5.86 -11.56 6.15
C ASP A 163 7.20 -11.71 5.38
N LEU A 164 7.88 -10.61 5.02
CA LEU A 164 9.18 -10.63 4.34
C LEU A 164 10.33 -10.84 5.37
N THR A 165 10.39 -12.03 5.95
CA THR A 165 11.43 -12.38 6.91
C THR A 165 12.81 -12.50 6.22
N PRO A 166 13.92 -12.36 6.97
CA PRO A 166 15.26 -12.56 6.41
C PRO A 166 15.43 -13.91 5.69
N GLU A 167 14.89 -15.00 6.28
CA GLU A 167 14.93 -16.33 5.65
C GLU A 167 14.15 -16.36 4.33
N HIS A 168 12.98 -15.71 4.29
CA HIS A 168 12.19 -15.62 3.05
C HIS A 168 12.95 -14.85 1.97
N LEU A 169 13.55 -13.72 2.31
CA LEU A 169 14.29 -12.86 1.37
C LEU A 169 15.58 -13.54 0.85
N GLN A 170 16.29 -14.29 1.68
CA GLN A 170 17.50 -15.03 1.28
C GLN A 170 17.21 -16.10 0.22
N ASN A 171 16.00 -16.62 0.14
CA ASN A 171 15.58 -17.62 -0.83
C ASN A 171 15.17 -17.01 -2.19
N ILE A 172 15.14 -15.68 -2.31
CA ILE A 172 14.80 -15.01 -3.58
C ILE A 172 15.99 -15.11 -4.54
N LYS A 173 15.71 -15.55 -5.77
CA LYS A 173 16.71 -15.65 -6.84
C LYS A 173 17.37 -14.29 -7.09
N GLN A 174 18.69 -14.24 -7.12
CA GLN A 174 19.45 -12.99 -7.32
C GLN A 174 19.69 -12.65 -8.79
N THR A 175 19.61 -13.64 -9.68
CA THR A 175 19.81 -13.47 -11.13
C THR A 175 18.48 -13.28 -11.86
N LYS A 176 18.54 -12.65 -13.03
CA LYS A 176 17.39 -12.41 -13.90
C LYS A 176 16.68 -13.70 -14.30
N SER A 177 15.36 -13.69 -14.30
CA SER A 177 14.50 -14.73 -14.85
C SER A 177 14.30 -14.58 -16.36
N SER A 178 13.69 -15.57 -17.01
CA SER A 178 13.36 -15.51 -18.45
C SER A 178 12.07 -14.74 -18.72
N THR A 179 11.18 -14.64 -17.74
CA THR A 179 9.89 -13.96 -17.85
C THR A 179 9.72 -12.87 -16.78
N VAL A 180 8.79 -11.94 -16.99
CA VAL A 180 8.55 -10.83 -16.06
C VAL A 180 7.07 -10.51 -15.93
N VAL A 181 6.61 -10.22 -14.70
CA VAL A 181 5.36 -9.49 -14.47
C VAL A 181 5.68 -8.00 -14.46
N MET A 182 4.92 -7.23 -15.22
CA MET A 182 4.98 -5.78 -15.19
C MET A 182 3.65 -5.15 -14.83
N THR A 183 3.70 -3.89 -14.39
CA THR A 183 2.52 -3.05 -14.17
C THR A 183 2.77 -1.64 -14.67
N LEU A 184 1.73 -1.00 -15.17
CA LEU A 184 1.69 0.41 -15.52
C LEU A 184 0.85 1.19 -14.50
N THR A 185 0.97 2.52 -14.50
CA THR A 185 0.21 3.41 -13.63
C THR A 185 -0.19 4.66 -14.40
N ASP A 186 -1.49 4.90 -14.55
CA ASP A 186 -2.04 6.05 -15.26
C ASP A 186 -2.24 7.29 -14.35
N TYR A 187 -1.21 7.68 -13.57
CA TYR A 187 -1.31 8.87 -12.71
C TYR A 187 -0.89 10.16 -13.43
N ARG A 188 -0.05 10.04 -14.46
CA ARG A 188 0.50 11.15 -15.21
C ARG A 188 0.64 10.75 -16.67
N ARG A 189 0.36 11.71 -17.58
CA ARG A 189 0.49 11.56 -19.03
C ARG A 189 1.30 12.70 -19.65
N ASP A 190 2.19 13.35 -18.86
CA ASP A 190 3.14 14.28 -19.44
C ASP A 190 4.20 13.53 -20.28
N GLN A 191 4.81 14.23 -21.22
CA GLN A 191 5.69 13.65 -22.23
C GLN A 191 6.88 12.91 -21.59
N GLU A 192 7.52 13.48 -20.56
CA GLU A 192 8.66 12.86 -19.86
C GLU A 192 8.25 11.49 -19.26
N PHE A 193 7.03 11.42 -18.73
CA PHE A 193 6.53 10.20 -18.13
C PHE A 193 6.21 9.12 -19.17
N LEU A 194 5.58 9.51 -20.30
CA LEU A 194 5.27 8.60 -21.39
C LEU A 194 6.55 8.07 -22.07
N GLU A 195 7.56 8.92 -22.26
CA GLU A 195 8.87 8.52 -22.77
C GLU A 195 9.55 7.49 -21.84
N SER A 196 9.55 7.76 -20.54
CA SER A 196 10.09 6.82 -19.55
C SER A 196 9.37 5.46 -19.55
N TYR A 197 8.06 5.44 -19.72
CA TYR A 197 7.29 4.20 -19.84
C TYR A 197 7.58 3.44 -21.14
N ARG A 198 7.72 4.17 -22.24
CA ARG A 198 8.13 3.58 -23.53
C ARG A 198 9.50 2.93 -23.42
N ASP A 199 10.48 3.62 -22.82
CA ASP A 199 11.82 3.09 -22.60
C ASP A 199 11.80 1.87 -21.69
N MET A 200 11.01 1.87 -20.62
CA MET A 200 10.82 0.71 -19.76
C MET A 200 10.32 -0.50 -20.56
N LEU A 201 9.27 -0.32 -21.37
CA LEU A 201 8.71 -1.38 -22.21
C LEU A 201 9.75 -1.94 -23.19
N LEU A 202 10.47 -1.07 -23.92
CA LEU A 202 11.52 -1.48 -24.84
C LEU A 202 12.64 -2.27 -24.16
N ILE A 203 13.04 -1.86 -22.94
CA ILE A 203 14.05 -2.56 -22.14
C ILE A 203 13.51 -3.95 -21.73
N LEU A 204 12.25 -4.05 -21.28
CA LEU A 204 11.66 -5.33 -20.88
C LEU A 204 11.52 -6.27 -22.09
N ILE A 205 11.04 -5.75 -23.22
CA ILE A 205 10.91 -6.50 -24.48
C ILE A 205 12.28 -7.04 -24.95
N LYS A 206 13.34 -6.25 -24.83
CA LYS A 206 14.71 -6.67 -25.19
C LYS A 206 15.21 -7.82 -24.28
N ASN A 207 14.82 -7.84 -23.01
CA ASN A 207 15.48 -8.64 -21.98
C ASN A 207 14.70 -9.88 -21.53
N TYR A 208 13.39 -9.95 -21.78
CA TYR A 208 12.53 -11.05 -21.36
C TYR A 208 11.84 -11.73 -22.54
N GLN A 209 11.67 -13.03 -22.44
CA GLN A 209 10.99 -13.83 -23.48
C GLN A 209 9.49 -13.58 -23.48
N GLN A 210 8.89 -13.41 -22.28
CA GLN A 210 7.47 -13.15 -22.08
C GLN A 210 7.28 -12.09 -21.00
N ILE A 211 6.35 -11.17 -21.24
CA ILE A 211 5.95 -10.11 -20.32
C ILE A 211 4.48 -10.32 -19.96
N PHE A 212 4.17 -10.39 -18.69
CA PHE A 212 2.81 -10.44 -18.18
C PHE A 212 2.43 -9.05 -17.64
N LEU A 213 1.60 -8.30 -18.38
CA LEU A 213 1.07 -7.03 -17.89
C LEU A 213 -0.15 -7.31 -17.00
N TRP A 214 0.00 -7.13 -15.68
CA TRP A 214 -1.13 -7.18 -14.77
C TRP A 214 -1.90 -5.87 -14.79
N VAL A 215 -3.09 -5.92 -15.38
CA VAL A 215 -4.02 -4.78 -15.51
C VAL A 215 -4.68 -4.51 -14.16
N GLN A 216 -4.69 -3.26 -13.72
CA GLN A 216 -5.37 -2.85 -12.48
C GLN A 216 -6.54 -1.89 -12.74
N SER A 217 -6.58 -1.27 -13.91
CA SER A 217 -7.69 -0.44 -14.38
C SER A 217 -7.78 -0.48 -15.90
N ALA A 218 -8.92 -0.10 -16.47
CA ALA A 218 -9.08 0.04 -17.92
C ALA A 218 -8.05 1.03 -18.51
N ALA A 219 -7.71 2.08 -17.77
CA ALA A 219 -6.74 3.09 -18.18
C ALA A 219 -5.31 2.53 -18.38
N ASP A 220 -4.96 1.41 -17.76
CA ASP A 220 -3.65 0.75 -17.99
C ASP A 220 -3.58 0.17 -19.41
N ILE A 221 -4.72 -0.32 -19.95
CA ILE A 221 -4.82 -0.84 -21.34
C ILE A 221 -4.73 0.32 -22.34
N ASP A 222 -5.48 1.40 -22.08
CA ASP A 222 -5.44 2.60 -22.91
C ASP A 222 -4.02 3.20 -22.96
N LEU A 223 -3.33 3.20 -21.83
CA LEU A 223 -1.94 3.66 -21.74
C LEU A 223 -1.00 2.78 -22.56
N LEU A 224 -1.14 1.45 -22.50
CA LEU A 224 -0.34 0.53 -23.33
C LEU A 224 -0.54 0.81 -24.82
N ALA A 225 -1.78 1.05 -25.24
CA ALA A 225 -2.12 1.39 -26.63
C ALA A 225 -1.53 2.75 -27.04
N GLU A 226 -1.62 3.78 -26.20
CA GLU A 226 -1.02 5.10 -26.42
C GLU A 226 0.51 5.03 -26.58
N LEU A 227 1.15 4.15 -25.81
CA LEU A 227 2.59 3.89 -25.92
C LEU A 227 2.98 3.10 -27.17
N GLY A 228 2.01 2.56 -27.93
CA GLY A 228 2.23 1.84 -29.19
C GLY A 228 2.59 0.37 -29.03
N PHE A 229 2.20 -0.27 -27.91
CA PHE A 229 2.54 -1.68 -27.62
C PHE A 229 1.31 -2.60 -27.49
N ALA A 230 0.12 -2.16 -27.93
CA ALA A 230 -1.10 -2.97 -27.84
C ALA A 230 -1.01 -4.32 -28.61
N GLU A 231 -0.26 -4.33 -29.70
CA GLU A 231 -0.09 -5.49 -30.59
C GLU A 231 1.28 -6.21 -30.41
N GLU A 232 1.96 -5.97 -29.28
CA GLU A 232 3.25 -6.65 -29.01
C GLU A 232 3.00 -8.08 -28.52
N ASP A 233 3.34 -9.08 -29.31
CA ASP A 233 3.07 -10.50 -29.06
C ASP A 233 3.69 -11.05 -27.76
N ARG A 234 4.75 -10.42 -27.27
CA ARG A 234 5.40 -10.79 -26.00
C ARG A 234 4.69 -10.25 -24.77
N ILE A 235 3.72 -9.34 -24.92
CA ILE A 235 2.95 -8.80 -23.80
C ILE A 235 1.62 -9.52 -23.69
N MET A 236 1.45 -10.31 -22.65
CA MET A 236 0.20 -10.99 -22.29
C MET A 236 -0.50 -10.21 -21.17
N LEU A 237 -1.76 -9.82 -21.41
CA LEU A 237 -2.57 -9.15 -20.39
C LEU A 237 -3.07 -10.17 -19.36
N LEU A 238 -2.90 -9.86 -18.08
CA LEU A 238 -3.49 -10.61 -16.97
C LEU A 238 -4.77 -9.93 -16.52
N SER A 239 -5.78 -10.74 -16.19
CA SER A 239 -7.04 -10.25 -15.63
C SER A 239 -6.81 -9.42 -14.35
N PRO A 240 -7.66 -8.39 -14.08
CA PRO A 240 -7.54 -7.52 -12.91
C PRO A 240 -8.04 -8.21 -11.62
N THR A 241 -7.42 -9.33 -11.27
CA THR A 241 -7.71 -10.10 -10.05
C THR A 241 -6.42 -10.48 -9.34
N LEU A 242 -6.45 -10.56 -8.01
CA LEU A 242 -5.30 -11.04 -7.24
C LEU A 242 -4.94 -12.49 -7.62
N GLN A 243 -5.94 -13.32 -7.87
CA GLN A 243 -5.72 -14.71 -8.26
C GLN A 243 -4.94 -14.83 -9.58
N ALA A 244 -5.22 -13.97 -10.57
CA ALA A 244 -4.48 -13.97 -11.83
C ALA A 244 -3.02 -13.59 -11.62
N LEU A 245 -2.76 -12.59 -10.78
CA LEU A 245 -1.41 -12.21 -10.38
C LEU A 245 -0.71 -13.34 -9.64
N ASP A 246 -1.33 -13.89 -8.60
CA ASP A 246 -0.75 -14.95 -7.77
C ASP A 246 -0.44 -16.22 -8.58
N ASN A 247 -1.34 -16.61 -9.50
CA ASN A 247 -1.12 -17.76 -10.38
C ASN A 247 0.12 -17.60 -11.26
N VAL A 248 0.42 -16.39 -11.72
CA VAL A 248 1.62 -16.12 -12.52
C VAL A 248 2.84 -16.01 -11.63
N LEU A 249 2.74 -15.36 -10.47
CA LEU A 249 3.83 -15.23 -9.50
C LEU A 249 4.24 -16.58 -8.87
N ASN A 250 3.39 -17.59 -8.90
CA ASN A 250 3.74 -18.94 -8.46
C ASN A 250 4.68 -19.69 -9.42
N LYS A 251 4.90 -19.20 -10.65
CA LYS A 251 5.89 -19.77 -11.58
C LYS A 251 7.30 -19.48 -11.07
N GLU A 252 8.22 -20.45 -11.18
CA GLU A 252 9.56 -20.34 -10.59
C GLU A 252 10.46 -19.32 -11.31
N ASP A 253 10.37 -19.20 -12.63
CA ASP A 253 11.28 -18.36 -13.44
C ASP A 253 10.60 -17.04 -13.88
N ILE A 254 10.28 -16.21 -12.89
CA ILE A 254 9.62 -14.93 -13.12
C ILE A 254 10.14 -13.83 -12.21
N ASP A 255 10.42 -12.65 -12.78
CA ASP A 255 10.75 -11.42 -12.09
C ASP A 255 9.52 -10.49 -12.00
N TYR A 256 9.61 -9.44 -11.20
CA TYR A 256 8.70 -8.31 -11.24
C TYR A 256 9.46 -7.01 -11.55
N VAL A 257 8.98 -6.26 -12.53
CA VAL A 257 9.43 -4.89 -12.82
C VAL A 257 8.22 -4.02 -13.15
N GLY A 258 7.91 -3.01 -12.34
CA GLY A 258 6.72 -2.22 -12.61
C GLY A 258 6.52 -1.05 -11.67
N THR A 259 5.50 -0.25 -11.96
CA THR A 259 5.23 1.02 -11.31
C THR A 259 4.27 0.92 -10.10
N ARG A 260 3.62 -0.22 -9.92
CA ARG A 260 2.68 -0.47 -8.81
C ARG A 260 3.39 -1.09 -7.62
N LEU A 261 3.66 -0.28 -6.59
CA LEU A 261 4.39 -0.66 -5.39
C LEU A 261 3.88 -1.97 -4.75
N HIS A 262 2.57 -2.08 -4.51
CA HIS A 262 2.02 -3.24 -3.80
C HIS A 262 2.05 -4.52 -4.65
N ALA A 263 1.97 -4.41 -5.97
CA ALA A 263 2.21 -5.56 -6.86
C ALA A 263 3.66 -6.06 -6.74
N GLY A 264 4.63 -5.16 -6.66
CA GLY A 264 6.03 -5.51 -6.39
C GLY A 264 6.23 -6.18 -5.03
N ILE A 265 5.59 -5.66 -3.97
CA ILE A 265 5.64 -6.30 -2.66
C ILE A 265 4.95 -7.67 -2.69
N ARG A 266 3.84 -7.82 -3.42
CA ARG A 266 3.19 -9.13 -3.62
C ARG A 266 4.12 -10.12 -4.32
N ALA A 267 4.88 -9.68 -5.31
CA ALA A 267 5.89 -10.50 -5.97
C ALA A 267 7.00 -10.93 -4.99
N LEU A 268 7.45 -10.05 -4.10
CA LEU A 268 8.37 -10.40 -3.02
C LEU A 268 7.77 -11.44 -2.06
N GLN A 269 6.48 -11.32 -1.70
CA GLN A 269 5.80 -12.33 -0.87
C GLN A 269 5.79 -13.71 -1.53
N HIS A 270 5.77 -13.78 -2.86
CA HIS A 270 5.89 -15.01 -3.65
C HIS A 270 7.35 -15.44 -3.90
N GLY A 271 8.32 -14.75 -3.30
CA GLY A 271 9.74 -15.07 -3.47
C GLY A 271 10.30 -14.68 -4.85
N ARG A 272 9.78 -13.61 -5.46
CA ARG A 272 10.19 -13.15 -6.80
C ARG A 272 11.13 -11.95 -6.71
N ARG A 273 12.18 -11.99 -7.52
CA ARG A 273 13.11 -10.89 -7.71
C ARG A 273 12.37 -9.67 -8.25
N THR A 274 12.51 -8.52 -7.59
CA THR A 274 11.61 -7.39 -7.79
C THR A 274 12.36 -6.07 -7.94
N VAL A 275 11.96 -5.26 -8.92
CA VAL A 275 12.35 -3.85 -9.07
C VAL A 275 11.08 -3.01 -9.18
N VAL A 276 10.89 -2.06 -8.27
CA VAL A 276 9.77 -1.12 -8.32
C VAL A 276 10.21 0.18 -8.97
N ILE A 277 9.50 0.64 -10.01
CA ILE A 277 9.76 1.95 -10.62
C ILE A 277 9.02 3.01 -9.82
N GLU A 278 9.77 3.96 -9.25
CA GLU A 278 9.22 5.06 -8.45
C GLU A 278 8.52 6.08 -9.34
N VAL A 279 7.23 6.17 -9.24
CA VAL A 279 6.38 7.15 -9.94
C VAL A 279 5.76 8.17 -9.00
N ASP A 280 5.79 7.90 -7.69
CA ASP A 280 5.29 8.78 -6.63
C ASP A 280 6.13 8.67 -5.34
N ASN A 281 5.75 9.45 -4.33
CA ASN A 281 6.46 9.48 -3.05
C ASN A 281 6.34 8.19 -2.22
N ARG A 282 5.33 7.36 -2.45
CA ARG A 282 5.06 6.14 -1.65
C ARG A 282 6.21 5.13 -1.78
N ALA A 283 6.59 4.82 -3.01
CA ALA A 283 7.69 3.89 -3.27
C ALA A 283 9.00 4.43 -2.69
N ARG A 284 9.28 5.72 -2.86
CA ARG A 284 10.48 6.38 -2.36
C ARG A 284 10.55 6.38 -0.83
N GLU A 285 9.45 6.73 -0.13
CA GLU A 285 9.44 6.77 1.33
C GLU A 285 9.62 5.37 1.94
N ILE A 286 8.94 4.36 1.38
CA ILE A 286 9.10 2.97 1.79
C ILE A 286 10.51 2.47 1.48
N ALA A 287 11.05 2.74 0.29
CA ALA A 287 12.41 2.33 -0.08
C ALA A 287 13.46 2.93 0.86
N ARG A 288 13.30 4.21 1.23
CA ARG A 288 14.20 4.87 2.17
C ARG A 288 14.21 4.20 3.55
N ASP A 289 13.06 3.78 4.03
CA ASP A 289 12.91 3.17 5.37
C ASP A 289 13.27 1.68 5.39
N THR A 290 13.11 0.97 4.26
CA THR A 290 13.19 -0.49 4.21
C THR A 290 14.22 -1.04 3.23
N ASN A 291 14.95 -0.19 2.51
CA ASN A 291 15.87 -0.58 1.45
C ASN A 291 15.21 -1.40 0.31
N LEU A 292 13.89 -1.21 0.08
CA LEU A 292 13.20 -1.82 -1.06
C LEU A 292 13.90 -1.44 -2.36
N LYS A 293 14.16 -2.43 -3.22
CA LYS A 293 14.83 -2.18 -4.51
C LYS A 293 13.92 -1.39 -5.45
N THR A 294 14.28 -0.12 -5.64
CA THR A 294 13.53 0.82 -6.50
C THR A 294 14.44 1.48 -7.52
N LEU A 295 13.83 2.02 -8.58
CA LEU A 295 14.47 2.86 -9.57
C LEU A 295 13.55 4.04 -9.90
N ASN A 296 14.04 5.28 -9.74
CA ASN A 296 13.27 6.46 -10.13
C ASN A 296 13.03 6.48 -11.65
N TYR A 297 11.80 6.78 -12.10
CA TYR A 297 11.43 6.82 -13.52
C TYR A 297 12.35 7.71 -14.37
N GLN A 298 12.86 8.80 -13.80
CA GLN A 298 13.82 9.69 -14.47
C GLN A 298 15.18 9.05 -14.74
N ASN A 299 15.48 7.93 -14.11
CA ASN A 299 16.69 7.15 -14.30
C ASN A 299 16.43 5.84 -15.08
N ILE A 300 15.34 5.76 -15.85
CA ILE A 300 14.90 4.52 -16.51
C ILE A 300 15.97 3.92 -17.42
N SER A 301 16.86 4.72 -18.00
CA SER A 301 18.01 4.26 -18.78
C SER A 301 18.95 3.31 -18.03
N LYS A 302 18.96 3.33 -16.70
CA LYS A 302 19.73 2.41 -15.85
C LYS A 302 19.05 1.05 -15.67
N LEU A 303 17.79 0.90 -16.07
CA LEU A 303 17.02 -0.32 -15.86
C LEU A 303 17.65 -1.53 -16.55
N ASP A 304 18.14 -1.38 -17.78
CA ASP A 304 18.78 -2.47 -18.54
C ASP A 304 19.98 -3.06 -17.77
N ALA A 305 20.86 -2.21 -17.27
CA ALA A 305 21.98 -2.64 -16.45
C ALA A 305 21.52 -3.26 -15.11
N LEU A 306 20.52 -2.68 -14.47
CA LEU A 306 20.00 -3.16 -13.18
C LEU A 306 19.40 -4.56 -13.29
N ILE A 307 18.51 -4.83 -14.25
CA ILE A 307 17.87 -6.14 -14.41
C ILE A 307 18.86 -7.24 -14.80
N ASN A 308 19.93 -6.89 -15.54
CA ASN A 308 20.98 -7.83 -15.93
C ASN A 308 22.08 -8.01 -14.87
N SER A 309 22.09 -7.22 -13.80
CA SER A 309 23.02 -7.41 -12.69
C SER A 309 22.50 -8.49 -11.71
N THR A 310 23.43 -9.06 -10.95
CA THR A 310 23.09 -9.91 -9.78
C THR A 310 22.90 -9.00 -8.58
N PHE A 311 21.78 -9.14 -7.85
CA PHE A 311 21.54 -8.47 -6.58
C PHE A 311 20.62 -9.29 -5.69
N ASP A 312 20.77 -9.13 -4.41
CA ASP A 312 19.89 -9.68 -3.37
C ASP A 312 18.74 -8.72 -3.02
N MET A 313 17.73 -9.26 -2.33
CA MET A 313 16.64 -8.49 -1.76
C MET A 313 16.96 -8.16 -0.30
N ASP A 314 17.85 -7.19 -0.09
CA ASP A 314 18.25 -6.69 1.23
C ASP A 314 17.20 -5.72 1.79
N ILE A 315 16.07 -6.26 2.24
CA ILE A 315 14.93 -5.47 2.73
C ILE A 315 14.89 -5.51 4.26
N HIS A 316 14.81 -4.35 4.88
CA HIS A 316 14.79 -4.16 6.33
C HIS A 316 13.36 -3.93 6.82
N VAL A 317 12.74 -4.96 7.37
CA VAL A 317 11.42 -4.85 8.02
C VAL A 317 11.61 -4.68 9.53
N PRO A 318 10.98 -3.68 10.17
CA PRO A 318 11.19 -3.41 11.61
C PRO A 318 10.37 -4.39 12.49
N PHE A 319 10.78 -5.66 12.54
CA PHE A 319 10.04 -6.72 13.25
C PHE A 319 9.84 -6.41 14.74
N ASP A 320 10.83 -5.83 15.41
CA ASP A 320 10.71 -5.43 16.83
C ASP A 320 9.57 -4.43 17.04
N GLN A 321 9.39 -3.50 16.08
CA GLN A 321 8.31 -2.52 16.15
C GLN A 321 6.96 -3.14 15.83
N ILE A 322 6.92 -4.12 14.92
CA ILE A 322 5.73 -4.89 14.61
C ILE A 322 5.27 -5.68 15.84
N GLU A 323 6.17 -6.41 16.49
CA GLU A 323 5.84 -7.19 17.68
C GLU A 323 5.48 -6.29 18.87
N ARG A 324 6.15 -5.15 19.04
CA ARG A 324 5.77 -4.14 20.03
C ARG A 324 4.35 -3.62 19.79
N TRP A 325 3.97 -3.41 18.52
CA TRP A 325 2.60 -2.99 18.20
C TRP A 325 1.58 -4.08 18.48
N LYS A 326 1.86 -5.32 18.08
CA LYS A 326 0.99 -6.49 18.31
C LYS A 326 0.79 -6.79 19.80
N SER A 327 1.85 -6.65 20.61
CA SER A 327 1.80 -6.96 22.04
C SER A 327 0.78 -6.12 22.83
N GLN A 328 0.35 -4.99 22.29
CA GLN A 328 -0.72 -4.16 22.90
C GLN A 328 -2.08 -4.87 22.94
N PHE A 329 -2.29 -5.93 22.14
CA PHE A 329 -3.54 -6.67 22.02
C PHE A 329 -3.51 -8.05 22.68
N ILE A 330 -2.31 -8.55 23.02
CA ILE A 330 -2.11 -9.91 23.54
C ILE A 330 -2.31 -9.96 25.07
N SER A 331 -2.10 -8.86 25.77
CA SER A 331 -2.17 -8.79 27.25
C SER A 331 -3.61 -8.82 27.82
N GLU A 332 -4.62 -8.87 26.95
CA GLU A 332 -6.05 -8.96 27.34
C GLU A 332 -6.65 -10.37 27.11
N ILE A 333 -5.83 -11.35 26.77
CA ILE A 333 -6.18 -12.76 26.64
C ILE A 333 -5.78 -13.49 27.93
#